data_ad6e8e9612b30b0349b4a7645e67574f
#
_entry.id   ad6e8e9612b30b0349b4a7645e67574f
#
_cell.length_a   1.000
_cell.length_b   1.000
_cell.length_c   1.000
_cell.angle_alpha   90.00
_cell.angle_beta   90.00
_cell.angle_gamma   90.00
#
_symmetry.space_group_name_H-M   'P 1'
#
loop_
_entity.id
_entity.type
_entity.pdbx_description
1 polymer ?
#
loop_
_entity_poly.entity_id
_entity_poly.type
_entity_poly.pdbx_seq_one_letter_code
_entity_poly.pdbx_strand_id
1 'polypeptide(L)'
;MKGKWNLGLIIFSISVIVGIIFKISPFTLLKNIALATIDPATLELFAVIILVIFLSNLLQEKGNLKNIVTSLETFIKNPRLSLIIPPAFMGLLPMPAGALFSAPTVEESSRNLRINAENKTFLNYWFRHLWEYIWPLYPGLILTAAILNVPIRKIIFAQSPLTLAAVFAGFLFVARKISFSQNLADSKKQRKVFQGILGFTINMWPILAIIFLVLILKIELILALLVITGIFLATAKIQGNKIVLALKNSLSWEMLFLIASVMIFKRILQISPVFSVIPTFFKSLGLSPLLFIFLVPFLVGLLTGLTVTFVGITFPLLLPLICQSEPNLTYVMFAYAGGFAGVLLSP
;
A
#
# COMPACT_ATOMS: atom_id res chain seq x y z
N MET A 1 -3.37 9.70 25.35
CA MET A 1 -3.66 9.20 24.00
C MET A 1 -5.16 8.99 23.89
N LYS A 2 -5.87 9.86 23.18
CA LYS A 2 -7.32 9.74 22.94
C LYS A 2 -7.57 8.47 22.11
N GLY A 3 -8.60 7.72 22.49
CA GLY A 3 -8.89 6.40 21.93
C GLY A 3 -8.93 6.40 20.41
N LYS A 4 -8.13 5.54 19.81
CA LYS A 4 -8.16 5.32 18.36
C LYS A 4 -9.51 4.68 18.02
N TRP A 5 -10.33 5.38 17.28
CA TRP A 5 -11.57 4.82 16.75
C TRP A 5 -11.23 3.61 15.86
N ASN A 6 -11.90 2.48 16.12
CA ASN A 6 -11.73 1.32 15.26
C ASN A 6 -12.42 1.59 13.91
N LEU A 7 -11.64 1.81 12.87
CA LEU A 7 -12.14 2.15 11.53
C LEU A 7 -13.07 1.08 10.96
N GLY A 8 -12.80 -0.19 11.24
CA GLY A 8 -13.69 -1.28 10.87
C GLY A 8 -15.07 -1.12 11.49
N LEU A 9 -15.12 -0.74 12.78
CA LEU A 9 -16.39 -0.49 13.47
C LEU A 9 -17.17 0.68 12.84
N ILE A 10 -16.47 1.75 12.47
CA ILE A 10 -17.09 2.89 11.80
C ILE A 10 -17.71 2.47 10.48
N ILE A 11 -16.96 1.77 9.61
CA ILE A 11 -17.44 1.33 8.29
C ILE A 11 -18.58 0.32 8.45
N PHE A 12 -18.47 -0.60 9.39
CA PHE A 12 -19.55 -1.53 9.71
C PHE A 12 -20.82 -0.81 10.16
N SER A 13 -20.71 0.16 11.08
CA SER A 13 -21.84 0.96 11.55
C SER A 13 -22.48 1.75 10.40
N ILE A 14 -21.67 2.37 9.52
CA ILE A 14 -22.18 3.05 8.33
C ILE A 14 -22.95 2.07 7.43
N SER A 15 -22.45 0.85 7.26
CA SER A 15 -23.14 -0.18 6.46
C SER A 15 -24.54 -0.51 7.01
N VAL A 16 -24.63 -0.65 8.34
CA VAL A 16 -25.92 -0.90 9.03
C VAL A 16 -26.85 0.30 8.90
N ILE A 17 -26.34 1.51 9.11
CA ILE A 17 -27.10 2.76 8.98
C ILE A 17 -27.66 2.90 7.55
N VAL A 18 -26.84 2.65 6.53
CA VAL A 18 -27.30 2.66 5.13
C VAL A 18 -28.42 1.63 4.93
N GLY A 19 -28.25 0.41 5.46
CA GLY A 19 -29.32 -0.61 5.39
C GLY A 19 -30.64 -0.15 6.01
N ILE A 20 -30.59 0.53 7.16
CA ILE A 20 -31.78 1.07 7.86
C ILE A 20 -32.41 2.22 7.07
N ILE A 21 -31.64 3.20 6.61
CA ILE A 21 -32.13 4.35 5.86
C ILE A 21 -32.87 3.91 4.59
N PHE A 22 -32.32 2.91 3.88
CA PHE A 22 -32.94 2.38 2.65
C PHE A 22 -33.95 1.25 2.91
N LYS A 23 -34.38 1.09 4.18
CA LYS A 23 -35.43 0.14 4.59
C LYS A 23 -35.17 -1.30 4.15
N ILE A 24 -33.90 -1.71 4.11
CA ILE A 24 -33.52 -3.12 3.90
C ILE A 24 -34.03 -3.92 5.09
N SER A 25 -34.76 -5.01 4.85
CA SER A 25 -35.29 -5.82 5.95
C SER A 25 -34.15 -6.36 6.84
N PRO A 26 -34.35 -6.46 8.17
CA PRO A 26 -33.31 -6.96 9.08
C PRO A 26 -32.75 -8.33 8.68
N PHE A 27 -33.64 -9.22 8.21
CA PHE A 27 -33.23 -10.54 7.73
C PHE A 27 -32.33 -10.44 6.48
N THR A 28 -32.70 -9.59 5.51
CA THR A 28 -31.90 -9.37 4.29
C THR A 28 -30.55 -8.73 4.64
N LEU A 29 -30.54 -7.79 5.61
CA LEU A 29 -29.32 -7.15 6.07
C LEU A 29 -28.36 -8.18 6.69
N LEU A 30 -28.85 -8.96 7.68
CA LEU A 30 -28.03 -10.01 8.33
C LEU A 30 -27.54 -11.07 7.35
N LYS A 31 -28.41 -11.51 6.43
CA LYS A 31 -28.05 -12.46 5.37
C LYS A 31 -26.91 -11.90 4.51
N ASN A 32 -26.96 -10.63 4.10
CA ASN A 32 -25.92 -10.04 3.26
C ASN A 32 -24.63 -9.73 4.03
N ILE A 33 -24.70 -9.42 5.31
CA ILE A 33 -23.51 -9.34 6.19
C ILE A 33 -22.80 -10.69 6.22
N ALA A 34 -23.52 -11.77 6.49
CA ALA A 34 -22.97 -13.11 6.53
C ALA A 34 -22.37 -13.50 5.17
N LEU A 35 -23.13 -13.34 4.09
CA LEU A 35 -22.67 -13.65 2.74
C LEU A 35 -21.42 -12.84 2.32
N ALA A 36 -21.34 -11.55 2.68
CA ALA A 36 -20.16 -10.73 2.38
C ALA A 36 -18.90 -11.24 3.12
N THR A 37 -19.07 -11.73 4.35
CA THR A 37 -17.95 -12.21 5.18
C THR A 37 -17.40 -13.56 4.69
N ILE A 38 -18.27 -14.45 4.20
CA ILE A 38 -17.88 -15.79 3.69
C ILE A 38 -17.69 -15.81 2.17
N ASP A 39 -17.83 -14.67 1.49
CA ASP A 39 -17.60 -14.56 0.06
C ASP A 39 -16.17 -15.01 -0.31
N PRO A 40 -15.97 -15.86 -1.33
CA PRO A 40 -14.64 -16.29 -1.75
C PRO A 40 -13.64 -15.17 -1.94
N ALA A 41 -14.07 -14.03 -2.52
CA ALA A 41 -13.20 -12.87 -2.70
C ALA A 41 -12.77 -12.24 -1.36
N THR A 42 -13.65 -12.25 -0.35
CA THR A 42 -13.32 -11.77 1.01
C THR A 42 -12.35 -12.71 1.70
N LEU A 43 -12.56 -14.02 1.58
CA LEU A 43 -11.67 -15.03 2.17
C LEU A 43 -10.29 -15.03 1.51
N GLU A 44 -10.25 -14.87 0.18
CA GLU A 44 -9.00 -14.70 -0.57
C GLU A 44 -8.25 -13.44 -0.10
N LEU A 45 -8.97 -12.32 0.06
CA LEU A 45 -8.40 -11.07 0.53
C LEU A 45 -7.81 -11.22 1.94
N PHE A 46 -8.48 -11.92 2.85
CA PHE A 46 -7.94 -12.25 4.16
C PHE A 46 -6.64 -13.05 4.05
N ALA A 47 -6.66 -14.12 3.25
CA ALA A 47 -5.49 -14.97 3.06
C ALA A 47 -4.30 -14.17 2.47
N VAL A 48 -4.54 -13.36 1.45
CA VAL A 48 -3.49 -12.52 0.83
C VAL A 48 -2.90 -11.55 1.85
N ILE A 49 -3.71 -10.82 2.62
CA ILE A 49 -3.22 -9.86 3.61
C ILE A 49 -2.44 -10.57 4.73
N ILE A 50 -2.94 -11.70 5.23
CA ILE A 50 -2.24 -12.50 6.23
C ILE A 50 -0.88 -12.97 5.68
N LEU A 51 -0.84 -13.49 4.46
CA LEU A 51 0.40 -13.98 3.83
C LEU A 51 1.41 -12.86 3.58
N VAL A 52 0.97 -11.69 3.16
CA VAL A 52 1.84 -10.52 2.97
C VAL A 52 2.49 -10.09 4.28
N ILE A 53 1.70 -9.97 5.36
CA ILE A 53 2.21 -9.60 6.68
C ILE A 53 3.10 -10.73 7.23
N PHE A 54 2.72 -11.98 7.04
CA PHE A 54 3.49 -13.14 7.48
C PHE A 54 4.86 -13.20 6.82
N LEU A 55 4.92 -13.07 5.49
CA LEU A 55 6.19 -13.01 4.77
C LEU A 55 7.06 -11.84 5.23
N SER A 56 6.45 -10.66 5.43
CA SER A 56 7.16 -9.48 5.95
C SER A 56 7.77 -9.75 7.34
N ASN A 57 7.02 -10.36 8.25
CA ASN A 57 7.50 -10.74 9.58
C ASN A 57 8.63 -11.78 9.51
N LEU A 58 8.52 -12.78 8.62
CA LEU A 58 9.57 -13.78 8.41
C LEU A 58 10.86 -13.15 7.87
N LEU A 59 10.78 -12.21 6.93
CA LEU A 59 11.93 -11.47 6.40
C LEU A 59 12.60 -10.63 7.49
N GLN A 60 11.80 -10.04 8.39
CA GLN A 60 12.30 -9.30 9.54
C GLN A 60 13.03 -10.23 10.53
N GLU A 61 12.41 -11.35 10.92
CA GLU A 61 12.99 -12.34 11.84
C GLU A 61 14.30 -12.95 11.32
N LYS A 62 14.41 -13.15 10.01
CA LYS A 62 15.63 -13.63 9.36
C LYS A 62 16.72 -12.57 9.28
N GLY A 63 16.39 -11.29 9.50
CA GLY A 63 17.31 -10.16 9.35
C GLY A 63 17.52 -9.69 7.92
N ASN A 64 16.72 -10.18 6.96
CA ASN A 64 16.82 -9.78 5.56
C ASN A 64 16.70 -8.27 5.39
N LEU A 65 15.81 -7.60 6.15
CA LEU A 65 15.58 -6.16 6.05
C LEU A 65 16.83 -5.36 6.38
N LYS A 66 17.52 -5.71 7.46
CA LYS A 66 18.79 -5.09 7.84
C LYS A 66 19.86 -5.33 6.77
N ASN A 67 19.96 -6.56 6.29
CA ASN A 67 20.94 -6.94 5.27
C ASN A 67 20.69 -6.22 3.94
N ILE A 68 19.44 -5.97 3.55
CA ILE A 68 19.09 -5.18 2.36
C ILE A 68 19.66 -3.76 2.50
N VAL A 69 19.40 -3.08 3.62
CA VAL A 69 19.90 -1.71 3.84
C VAL A 69 21.43 -1.68 3.80
N THR A 70 22.10 -2.57 4.52
CA THR A 70 23.59 -2.65 4.54
C THR A 70 24.15 -2.94 3.15
N SER A 71 23.50 -3.82 2.38
CA SER A 71 23.90 -4.11 1.01
C SER A 71 23.77 -2.89 0.10
N LEU A 72 22.68 -2.11 0.22
CA LEU A 72 22.48 -0.85 -0.51
C LEU A 72 23.60 0.16 -0.23
N GLU A 73 23.94 0.36 1.04
CA GLU A 73 25.01 1.26 1.46
C GLU A 73 26.39 0.86 0.90
N THR A 74 26.58 -0.44 0.62
CA THR A 74 27.85 -0.97 0.09
C THR A 74 28.10 -0.57 -1.35
N PHE A 75 27.08 -0.47 -2.20
CA PHE A 75 27.27 -0.17 -3.62
C PHE A 75 26.83 1.24 -4.06
N ILE A 76 26.07 1.97 -3.24
CA ILE A 76 25.68 3.34 -3.56
C ILE A 76 26.87 4.28 -3.34
N LYS A 77 27.41 4.81 -4.44
CA LYS A 77 28.55 5.76 -4.42
C LYS A 77 28.11 7.22 -4.38
N ASN A 78 26.99 7.52 -4.99
CA ASN A 78 26.51 8.88 -5.12
C ASN A 78 25.82 9.34 -3.84
N PRO A 79 26.27 10.43 -3.20
CA PRO A 79 25.67 10.94 -1.96
C PRO A 79 24.20 11.30 -2.09
N ARG A 80 23.76 11.73 -3.28
CA ARG A 80 22.33 11.99 -3.55
C ARG A 80 21.52 10.71 -3.50
N LEU A 81 22.04 9.65 -4.10
CA LEU A 81 21.40 8.35 -4.12
C LEU A 81 21.39 7.69 -2.74
N SER A 82 22.41 7.92 -1.91
CA SER A 82 22.44 7.40 -0.52
C SER A 82 21.37 8.01 0.38
N LEU A 83 20.85 9.20 0.04
CA LEU A 83 19.72 9.83 0.74
C LEU A 83 18.36 9.30 0.28
N ILE A 84 18.25 8.87 -0.97
CA ILE A 84 16.99 8.57 -1.65
C ILE A 84 16.71 7.06 -1.64
N ILE A 85 17.73 6.27 -1.94
CA ILE A 85 17.55 4.83 -2.18
C ILE A 85 17.14 4.07 -0.92
N PRO A 86 17.73 4.27 0.27
CA PRO A 86 17.29 3.56 1.47
C PRO A 86 15.81 3.79 1.81
N PRO A 87 15.29 5.02 1.88
CA PRO A 87 13.86 5.24 2.08
C PRO A 87 12.99 4.57 1.00
N ALA A 88 13.39 4.69 -0.28
CA ALA A 88 12.65 4.07 -1.38
C ALA A 88 12.57 2.55 -1.23
N PHE A 89 13.67 1.88 -0.87
CA PHE A 89 13.65 0.44 -0.64
C PHE A 89 12.91 0.03 0.63
N MET A 90 12.99 0.82 1.69
CA MET A 90 12.16 0.59 2.89
C MET A 90 10.66 0.72 2.57
N GLY A 91 10.32 1.53 1.57
CA GLY A 91 8.98 1.64 1.04
C GLY A 91 8.46 0.38 0.34
N LEU A 92 9.32 -0.53 -0.11
CA LEU A 92 8.88 -1.82 -0.69
C LEU A 92 8.37 -2.83 0.36
N LEU A 93 8.55 -2.52 1.64
CA LEU A 93 8.21 -3.42 2.73
C LEU A 93 6.90 -2.96 3.38
N PRO A 94 5.86 -3.78 3.36
CA PRO A 94 4.58 -3.47 3.99
C PRO A 94 4.68 -3.58 5.52
N MET A 95 5.37 -2.61 6.15
CA MET A 95 5.58 -2.59 7.59
C MET A 95 4.98 -1.34 8.24
N PRO A 96 4.31 -1.48 9.39
CA PRO A 96 3.85 -0.33 10.16
C PRO A 96 5.01 0.58 10.55
N ALA A 97 4.78 1.90 10.51
CA ALA A 97 5.76 2.90 10.92
C ALA A 97 7.13 2.82 10.22
N GLY A 98 7.20 2.25 9.01
CA GLY A 98 8.45 2.07 8.27
C GLY A 98 9.25 3.36 8.03
N ALA A 99 8.60 4.54 8.05
CA ALA A 99 9.27 5.83 8.00
C ALA A 99 10.20 6.07 9.21
N LEU A 100 9.86 5.52 10.38
CA LEU A 100 10.71 5.58 11.57
C LEU A 100 11.98 4.72 11.43
N PHE A 101 11.91 3.65 10.63
CA PHE A 101 13.08 2.80 10.37
C PHE A 101 14.01 3.39 9.32
N SER A 102 13.50 4.14 8.34
CA SER A 102 14.32 4.80 7.31
C SER A 102 14.87 6.17 7.73
N ALA A 103 14.25 6.84 8.71
CA ALA A 103 14.68 8.15 9.18
C ALA A 103 16.13 8.17 9.72
N PRO A 104 16.60 7.21 10.55
CA PRO A 104 17.98 7.17 11.01
C PRO A 104 19.00 7.04 9.85
N THR A 105 18.66 6.29 8.81
CA THR A 105 19.52 6.11 7.63
C THR A 105 19.67 7.42 6.85
N VAL A 106 18.57 8.19 6.68
CA VAL A 106 18.63 9.52 6.06
C VAL A 106 19.43 10.49 6.93
N GLU A 107 19.25 10.45 8.26
CA GLU A 107 19.99 11.28 9.20
C GLU A 107 21.50 11.00 9.13
N GLU A 108 21.88 9.71 9.15
CA GLU A 108 23.29 9.32 9.06
C GLU A 108 23.90 9.70 7.70
N SER A 109 23.19 9.42 6.59
CA SER A 109 23.66 9.75 5.24
C SER A 109 23.74 11.26 4.99
N SER A 110 22.99 12.06 5.74
CA SER A 110 22.98 13.52 5.64
C SER A 110 23.90 14.24 6.62
N ARG A 111 24.58 13.52 7.52
CA ARG A 111 25.36 14.10 8.64
C ARG A 111 26.40 15.13 8.19
N ASN A 112 27.05 14.88 7.05
CA ASN A 112 28.06 15.77 6.48
C ASN A 112 27.51 16.72 5.39
N LEU A 113 26.18 16.79 5.25
CA LEU A 113 25.52 17.61 4.27
C LEU A 113 24.70 18.72 4.99
N ARG A 114 24.74 19.93 4.47
CA ARG A 114 23.94 21.03 5.01
C ARG A 114 22.49 20.93 4.56
N ILE A 115 21.77 19.91 5.09
CA ILE A 115 20.36 19.67 4.77
C ILE A 115 19.53 19.97 6.01
N ASN A 116 18.53 20.85 5.90
CA ASN A 116 17.62 21.18 6.99
C ASN A 116 16.67 20.01 7.32
N ALA A 117 16.04 20.05 8.48
CA ALA A 117 15.16 18.98 8.97
C ALA A 117 13.96 18.73 8.04
N GLU A 118 13.40 19.79 7.44
CA GLU A 118 12.28 19.70 6.50
C GLU A 118 12.64 18.90 5.25
N ASN A 119 13.82 19.19 4.65
CA ASN A 119 14.29 18.47 3.48
C ASN A 119 14.64 17.00 3.81
N LYS A 120 15.20 16.70 4.99
CA LYS A 120 15.40 15.33 5.45
C LYS A 120 14.08 14.58 5.59
N THR A 121 13.07 15.23 6.18
CA THR A 121 11.72 14.68 6.30
C THR A 121 11.11 14.41 4.94
N PHE A 122 11.22 15.39 4.01
CA PHE A 122 10.75 15.20 2.63
C PHE A 122 11.44 14.01 1.96
N LEU A 123 12.76 13.90 2.03
CA LEU A 123 13.51 12.79 1.45
C LEU A 123 13.05 11.44 1.98
N ASN A 124 12.92 11.34 3.31
CA ASN A 124 12.46 10.11 3.95
C ASN A 124 11.03 9.76 3.56
N TYR A 125 10.13 10.73 3.65
CA TYR A 125 8.70 10.51 3.45
C TYR A 125 8.34 10.31 1.98
N TRP A 126 8.78 11.21 1.09
CA TRP A 126 8.45 11.16 -0.34
C TRP A 126 8.95 9.88 -1.01
N PHE A 127 10.26 9.59 -0.87
CA PHE A 127 10.85 8.45 -1.55
C PHE A 127 10.36 7.11 -1.01
N ARG A 128 10.01 7.05 0.26
CA ARG A 128 9.42 5.85 0.83
C ARG A 128 8.04 5.53 0.24
N HIS A 129 7.27 6.54 -0.16
CA HIS A 129 5.89 6.37 -0.64
C HIS A 129 5.76 6.29 -2.17
N LEU A 130 6.87 6.24 -2.92
CA LEU A 130 6.84 6.13 -4.38
C LEU A 130 6.09 4.90 -4.89
N TRP A 131 6.11 3.81 -4.14
CA TRP A 131 5.59 2.52 -4.53
C TRP A 131 4.10 2.31 -4.23
N GLU A 132 3.48 3.21 -3.52
CA GLU A 132 2.06 3.11 -3.11
C GLU A 132 1.11 2.91 -4.29
N TYR A 133 1.48 3.41 -5.48
CA TYR A 133 0.67 3.26 -6.68
C TYR A 133 0.79 1.92 -7.39
N ILE A 134 1.92 1.22 -7.23
CA ILE A 134 2.22 0.05 -8.08
C ILE A 134 2.69 -1.19 -7.33
N TRP A 135 2.87 -1.11 -6.00
CA TRP A 135 3.44 -2.24 -5.27
C TRP A 135 2.40 -3.31 -4.95
N PRO A 136 2.52 -4.55 -5.52
CA PRO A 136 1.48 -5.58 -5.38
C PRO A 136 1.25 -6.08 -3.95
N LEU A 137 2.15 -5.78 -3.03
CA LEU A 137 2.04 -6.17 -1.62
C LEU A 137 1.41 -5.10 -0.73
N TYR A 138 1.02 -3.93 -1.29
CA TYR A 138 0.34 -2.91 -0.50
C TYR A 138 -1.14 -3.23 -0.30
N PRO A 139 -1.61 -3.23 0.96
CA PRO A 139 -3.01 -3.56 1.27
C PRO A 139 -4.03 -2.68 0.54
N GLY A 140 -3.73 -1.42 0.30
CA GLY A 140 -4.61 -0.51 -0.45
C GLY A 140 -4.83 -0.96 -1.90
N LEU A 141 -3.76 -1.39 -2.60
CA LEU A 141 -3.87 -1.90 -3.97
C LEU A 141 -4.57 -3.26 -4.02
N ILE A 142 -4.26 -4.14 -3.07
CA ILE A 142 -4.91 -5.45 -2.94
C ILE A 142 -6.41 -5.26 -2.72
N LEU A 143 -6.79 -4.37 -1.80
CA LEU A 143 -8.19 -4.03 -1.53
C LEU A 143 -8.89 -3.41 -2.75
N THR A 144 -8.20 -2.52 -3.47
CA THR A 144 -8.71 -1.93 -4.72
C THR A 144 -9.02 -3.02 -5.75
N ALA A 145 -8.12 -3.96 -5.97
CA ALA A 145 -8.29 -5.09 -6.87
C ALA A 145 -9.50 -5.95 -6.49
N ALA A 146 -9.67 -6.25 -5.19
CA ALA A 146 -10.78 -7.03 -4.67
C ALA A 146 -12.13 -6.30 -4.77
N ILE A 147 -12.17 -5.00 -4.47
CA ILE A 147 -13.40 -4.20 -4.59
C ILE A 147 -13.86 -4.13 -6.05
N LEU A 148 -12.93 -3.90 -6.99
CA LEU A 148 -13.23 -3.78 -8.41
C LEU A 148 -13.38 -5.12 -9.13
N ASN A 149 -13.00 -6.22 -8.48
CA ASN A 149 -12.94 -7.57 -9.05
C ASN A 149 -12.09 -7.63 -10.32
N VAL A 150 -10.89 -7.04 -10.27
CA VAL A 150 -9.93 -7.04 -11.37
C VAL A 150 -8.57 -7.56 -10.92
N PRO A 151 -7.81 -8.21 -11.80
CA PRO A 151 -6.44 -8.63 -11.47
C PRO A 151 -5.58 -7.43 -11.09
N ILE A 152 -4.84 -7.53 -9.97
CA ILE A 152 -4.02 -6.45 -9.42
C ILE A 152 -3.03 -5.87 -10.45
N ARG A 153 -2.53 -6.71 -11.38
CA ARG A 153 -1.62 -6.27 -12.44
C ARG A 153 -2.23 -5.18 -13.35
N LYS A 154 -3.56 -5.25 -13.64
CA LYS A 154 -4.25 -4.22 -14.45
C LYS A 154 -4.18 -2.86 -13.75
N ILE A 155 -4.37 -2.84 -12.43
CA ILE A 155 -4.29 -1.61 -11.60
C ILE A 155 -2.85 -1.09 -11.59
N ILE A 156 -1.86 -1.97 -11.38
CA ILE A 156 -0.44 -1.60 -11.35
C ILE A 156 -0.03 -0.94 -12.68
N PHE A 157 -0.37 -1.55 -13.82
CA PHE A 157 -0.04 -0.96 -15.11
C PHE A 157 -0.76 0.37 -15.36
N ALA A 158 -2.03 0.49 -14.97
CA ALA A 158 -2.79 1.75 -15.10
C ALA A 158 -2.18 2.87 -14.26
N GLN A 159 -1.67 2.55 -13.06
CA GLN A 159 -1.12 3.54 -12.12
C GLN A 159 0.40 3.79 -12.30
N SER A 160 1.09 3.01 -13.13
CA SER A 160 2.53 3.18 -13.35
C SER A 160 2.94 4.59 -13.78
N PRO A 161 2.18 5.37 -14.58
CA PRO A 161 2.52 6.75 -14.90
C PRO A 161 2.59 7.66 -13.66
N LEU A 162 1.76 7.40 -12.63
CA LEU A 162 1.79 8.16 -11.37
C LEU A 162 3.10 7.95 -10.61
N THR A 163 3.57 6.71 -10.53
CA THR A 163 4.89 6.41 -9.93
C THR A 163 6.01 7.09 -10.71
N LEU A 164 6.00 7.05 -12.04
CA LEU A 164 7.00 7.73 -12.85
C LEU A 164 6.98 9.24 -12.59
N ALA A 165 5.79 9.85 -12.55
CA ALA A 165 5.64 11.26 -12.22
C ALA A 165 6.14 11.60 -10.80
N ALA A 166 5.84 10.74 -9.81
CA ALA A 166 6.30 10.93 -8.43
C ALA A 166 7.83 10.79 -8.31
N VAL A 167 8.43 9.82 -9.01
CA VAL A 167 9.89 9.68 -9.11
C VAL A 167 10.51 10.94 -9.72
N PHE A 168 9.99 11.39 -10.86
CA PHE A 168 10.49 12.58 -11.54
C PHE A 168 10.37 13.83 -10.65
N ALA A 169 9.22 14.05 -10.01
CA ALA A 169 9.00 15.17 -9.11
C ALA A 169 9.97 15.15 -7.91
N GLY A 170 10.19 13.97 -7.31
CA GLY A 170 11.16 13.80 -6.23
C GLY A 170 12.58 14.12 -6.63
N PHE A 171 13.03 13.63 -7.80
CA PHE A 171 14.36 13.96 -8.32
C PHE A 171 14.51 15.43 -8.67
N LEU A 172 13.47 16.06 -9.24
CA LEU A 172 13.47 17.49 -9.53
C LEU A 172 13.60 18.33 -8.26
N PHE A 173 12.90 17.95 -7.19
CA PHE A 173 13.04 18.59 -5.88
C PHE A 173 14.46 18.48 -5.34
N VAL A 174 15.04 17.28 -5.35
CA VAL A 174 16.42 17.05 -4.89
C VAL A 174 17.42 17.87 -5.70
N ALA A 175 17.28 17.91 -7.03
CA ALA A 175 18.17 18.69 -7.89
C ALA A 175 18.10 20.21 -7.62
N ARG A 176 16.92 20.74 -7.27
CA ARG A 176 16.70 22.18 -7.05
C ARG A 176 16.96 22.64 -5.61
N LYS A 177 16.65 21.82 -4.61
CA LYS A 177 16.62 22.23 -3.21
C LYS A 177 17.81 21.75 -2.39
N ILE A 178 18.53 20.72 -2.85
CA ILE A 178 19.63 20.14 -2.09
C ILE A 178 20.95 20.45 -2.78
N SER A 179 21.68 21.42 -2.19
CA SER A 179 23.06 21.73 -2.62
C SER A 179 24.01 20.72 -2.00
N PHE A 180 24.77 20.05 -2.86
CA PHE A 180 25.86 19.16 -2.42
C PHE A 180 27.18 19.92 -2.55
N SER A 181 27.83 20.21 -1.43
CA SER A 181 29.18 20.73 -1.44
C SER A 181 30.12 19.66 -2.04
N GLN A 182 30.98 20.07 -2.98
CA GLN A 182 31.88 19.17 -3.72
C GLN A 182 32.97 18.49 -2.84
N ASN A 183 33.09 18.83 -1.58
CA ASN A 183 34.12 18.32 -0.67
C ASN A 183 33.75 17.02 0.03
N LEU A 184 33.05 16.11 -0.63
CA LEU A 184 32.94 14.74 -0.14
C LEU A 184 34.23 14.01 -0.50
N ALA A 185 35.23 14.19 0.39
CA ALA A 185 36.48 13.47 0.32
C ALA A 185 36.22 11.96 0.11
N ASP A 186 36.88 11.42 -0.88
CA ASP A 186 37.01 9.99 -1.15
C ASP A 186 37.18 9.21 0.15
N SER A 187 36.09 8.69 0.69
CA SER A 187 36.22 7.57 1.61
C SER A 187 36.70 6.39 0.75
N LYS A 188 38.02 6.17 0.74
CA LYS A 188 38.74 5.09 0.08
C LYS A 188 38.37 3.68 0.58
N LYS A 189 37.17 3.44 1.02
CA LYS A 189 36.67 2.08 1.17
C LYS A 189 36.41 1.53 -0.22
N GLN A 190 37.27 0.65 -0.67
CA GLN A 190 37.06 -0.20 -1.85
C GLN A 190 35.71 -0.91 -1.67
N ARG A 191 34.67 -0.26 -2.13
CA ARG A 191 33.31 -0.77 -2.00
C ARG A 191 33.18 -1.96 -2.93
N LYS A 192 32.94 -3.11 -2.38
CA LYS A 192 32.74 -4.35 -3.12
C LYS A 192 31.35 -4.33 -3.76
N VAL A 193 31.16 -3.54 -4.82
CA VAL A 193 29.88 -3.32 -5.52
C VAL A 193 29.18 -4.64 -5.82
N PHE A 194 29.92 -5.61 -6.35
CA PHE A 194 29.37 -6.93 -6.66
C PHE A 194 28.80 -7.63 -5.41
N GLN A 195 29.50 -7.56 -4.27
CA GLN A 195 29.02 -8.14 -3.02
C GLN A 195 27.76 -7.42 -2.49
N GLY A 196 27.68 -6.10 -2.69
CA GLY A 196 26.49 -5.33 -2.34
C GLY A 196 25.28 -5.75 -3.18
N ILE A 197 25.43 -5.85 -4.50
CA ILE A 197 24.36 -6.30 -5.40
C ILE A 197 23.94 -7.74 -5.08
N LEU A 198 24.90 -8.64 -4.90
CA LEU A 198 24.62 -10.02 -4.55
C LEU A 198 23.90 -10.13 -3.20
N GLY A 199 24.37 -9.41 -2.17
CA GLY A 199 23.72 -9.36 -0.85
C GLY A 199 22.30 -8.81 -0.94
N PHE A 200 22.09 -7.75 -1.72
CA PHE A 200 20.75 -7.21 -2.00
C PHE A 200 19.83 -8.26 -2.64
N THR A 201 20.26 -8.87 -3.72
CA THR A 201 19.45 -9.88 -4.45
C THR A 201 19.13 -11.09 -3.58
N ILE A 202 20.09 -11.59 -2.80
CA ILE A 202 19.91 -12.74 -1.89
C ILE A 202 18.90 -12.42 -0.77
N ASN A 203 18.86 -11.18 -0.28
CA ASN A 203 17.93 -10.83 0.79
C ASN A 203 16.55 -10.38 0.27
N MET A 204 16.48 -9.89 -0.98
CA MET A 204 15.25 -9.39 -1.61
C MET A 204 14.53 -10.45 -2.46
N TRP A 205 15.16 -11.62 -2.70
CA TRP A 205 14.67 -12.62 -3.66
C TRP A 205 13.19 -13.02 -3.48
N PRO A 206 12.64 -13.18 -2.24
CA PRO A 206 11.24 -13.58 -2.11
C PRO A 206 10.31 -12.55 -2.71
N ILE A 207 10.59 -11.26 -2.46
CA ILE A 207 9.78 -10.15 -2.98
C ILE A 207 9.93 -10.05 -4.50
N LEU A 208 11.17 -10.11 -5.01
CA LEU A 208 11.42 -10.08 -6.45
C LEU A 208 10.76 -11.26 -7.18
N ALA A 209 10.78 -12.44 -6.58
CA ALA A 209 10.11 -13.63 -7.13
C ALA A 209 8.59 -13.46 -7.19
N ILE A 210 7.95 -12.92 -6.15
CA ILE A 210 6.51 -12.64 -6.17
C ILE A 210 6.17 -11.64 -7.29
N ILE A 211 6.94 -10.57 -7.44
CA ILE A 211 6.73 -9.58 -8.50
C ILE A 211 6.86 -10.25 -9.87
N PHE A 212 7.90 -11.04 -10.08
CA PHE A 212 8.09 -11.79 -11.32
C PHE A 212 6.92 -12.72 -11.64
N LEU A 213 6.46 -13.51 -10.65
CA LEU A 213 5.33 -14.41 -10.81
C LEU A 213 4.04 -13.66 -11.16
N VAL A 214 3.75 -12.56 -10.45
CA VAL A 214 2.49 -11.81 -10.64
C VAL A 214 2.50 -10.98 -11.91
N LEU A 215 3.57 -10.24 -12.20
CA LEU A 215 3.61 -9.30 -13.32
C LEU A 215 4.00 -9.95 -14.64
N ILE A 216 4.97 -10.85 -14.62
CA ILE A 216 5.52 -11.47 -15.84
C ILE A 216 4.79 -12.77 -16.17
N LEU A 217 4.71 -13.70 -15.21
CA LEU A 217 4.04 -14.99 -15.41
C LEU A 217 2.52 -14.91 -15.24
N LYS A 218 1.99 -13.74 -14.79
CA LYS A 218 0.55 -13.48 -14.63
C LYS A 218 -0.13 -14.45 -13.67
N ILE A 219 0.63 -15.01 -12.72
CA ILE A 219 0.11 -15.89 -11.65
C ILE A 219 -0.67 -15.03 -10.65
N GLU A 220 -1.74 -15.58 -10.10
CA GLU A 220 -2.53 -14.90 -9.06
C GLU A 220 -1.68 -14.66 -7.81
N LEU A 221 -1.91 -13.49 -7.18
CA LEU A 221 -1.09 -13.04 -6.05
C LEU A 221 -1.10 -14.03 -4.89
N ILE A 222 -2.24 -14.66 -4.60
CA ILE A 222 -2.36 -15.66 -3.53
C ILE A 222 -1.46 -16.86 -3.77
N LEU A 223 -1.45 -17.39 -4.99
CA LEU A 223 -0.61 -18.54 -5.36
C LEU A 223 0.87 -18.18 -5.31
N ALA A 224 1.24 -17.02 -5.82
CA ALA A 224 2.62 -16.52 -5.76
C ALA A 224 3.10 -16.38 -4.30
N LEU A 225 2.26 -15.83 -3.41
CA LEU A 225 2.56 -15.68 -2.00
C LEU A 225 2.70 -17.03 -1.30
N LEU A 226 1.78 -17.97 -1.54
CA LEU A 226 1.83 -19.32 -0.94
C LEU A 226 3.11 -20.06 -1.34
N VAL A 227 3.42 -20.10 -2.64
CA VAL A 227 4.60 -20.79 -3.16
C VAL A 227 5.89 -20.17 -2.61
N ILE A 228 6.04 -18.85 -2.72
CA ILE A 228 7.27 -18.19 -2.30
C ILE A 228 7.45 -18.20 -0.78
N THR A 229 6.38 -18.02 -0.01
CA THR A 229 6.44 -18.13 1.45
C THR A 229 6.80 -19.55 1.88
N GLY A 230 6.25 -20.59 1.21
CA GLY A 230 6.59 -21.97 1.45
C GLY A 230 8.07 -22.27 1.15
N ILE A 231 8.58 -21.84 0.00
CA ILE A 231 10.01 -21.98 -0.36
C ILE A 231 10.89 -21.24 0.66
N PHE A 232 10.48 -20.02 1.05
CA PHE A 232 11.23 -19.23 2.04
C PHE A 232 11.29 -19.94 3.40
N LEU A 233 10.19 -20.47 3.89
CA LEU A 233 10.15 -21.25 5.13
C LEU A 233 11.06 -22.49 5.08
N ALA A 234 11.06 -23.21 3.96
CA ALA A 234 11.90 -24.40 3.79
C ALA A 234 13.40 -24.08 3.75
N THR A 235 13.76 -22.89 3.22
CA THR A 235 15.17 -22.51 2.99
C THR A 235 15.77 -21.62 4.06
N ALA A 236 14.94 -20.82 4.75
CA ALA A 236 15.40 -19.77 5.65
C ALA A 236 15.97 -20.27 7.00
N LYS A 237 15.74 -21.54 7.37
CA LYS A 237 16.19 -22.13 8.65
C LYS A 237 15.77 -21.27 9.86
N ILE A 238 14.55 -20.76 9.88
CA ILE A 238 13.99 -19.99 11.00
C ILE A 238 13.53 -20.98 12.09
N GLN A 239 13.77 -20.65 13.35
CA GLN A 239 13.33 -21.46 14.49
C GLN A 239 11.78 -21.53 14.54
N GLY A 240 11.24 -22.70 14.87
CA GLY A 240 9.79 -22.92 14.85
C GLY A 240 8.99 -21.96 15.74
N ASN A 241 9.51 -21.59 16.93
CA ASN A 241 8.89 -20.61 17.81
C ASN A 241 8.77 -19.21 17.16
N LYS A 242 9.76 -18.80 16.37
CA LYS A 242 9.75 -17.52 15.64
C LYS A 242 8.76 -17.56 14.47
N ILE A 243 8.61 -18.72 13.80
CA ILE A 243 7.59 -18.90 12.75
C ILE A 243 6.19 -18.75 13.36
N VAL A 244 5.92 -19.40 14.49
CA VAL A 244 4.63 -19.30 15.18
C VAL A 244 4.36 -17.86 15.63
N LEU A 245 5.38 -17.17 16.15
CA LEU A 245 5.24 -15.77 16.53
C LEU A 245 4.95 -14.86 15.32
N ALA A 246 5.67 -15.06 14.22
CA ALA A 246 5.45 -14.32 12.98
C ALA A 246 4.02 -14.54 12.44
N LEU A 247 3.52 -15.76 12.50
CA LEU A 247 2.15 -16.09 12.10
C LEU A 247 1.12 -15.43 13.03
N LYS A 248 1.29 -15.51 14.34
CA LYS A 248 0.40 -14.84 15.30
C LYS A 248 0.36 -13.32 15.07
N ASN A 249 1.51 -12.70 14.82
CA ASN A 249 1.60 -11.27 14.55
C ASN A 249 1.00 -10.87 13.18
N SER A 250 0.81 -11.82 12.25
CA SER A 250 0.14 -11.57 10.98
C SER A 250 -1.39 -11.65 11.05
N LEU A 251 -1.92 -12.26 12.10
CA LEU A 251 -3.35 -12.34 12.38
C LEU A 251 -3.83 -11.07 13.11
N SER A 252 -3.80 -9.94 12.42
CA SER A 252 -4.31 -8.67 12.96
C SER A 252 -5.83 -8.64 12.87
N TRP A 253 -6.53 -8.94 13.99
CA TRP A 253 -7.99 -8.89 14.06
C TRP A 253 -8.55 -7.52 13.66
N GLU A 254 -7.85 -6.44 13.96
CA GLU A 254 -8.23 -5.09 13.58
C GLU A 254 -8.25 -4.93 12.05
N MET A 255 -7.21 -5.43 11.37
CA MET A 255 -7.12 -5.39 9.92
C MET A 255 -8.15 -6.30 9.25
N LEU A 256 -8.33 -7.53 9.76
CA LEU A 256 -9.31 -8.47 9.22
C LEU A 256 -10.74 -7.93 9.38
N PHE A 257 -11.06 -7.36 10.54
CA PHE A 257 -12.36 -6.74 10.78
C PHE A 257 -12.58 -5.52 9.88
N LEU A 258 -11.56 -4.70 9.66
CA LEU A 258 -11.63 -3.58 8.72
C LEU A 258 -11.96 -4.08 7.30
N ILE A 259 -11.28 -5.10 6.82
CA ILE A 259 -11.51 -5.70 5.50
C ILE A 259 -12.91 -6.28 5.39
N ALA A 260 -13.36 -7.06 6.39
CA ALA A 260 -14.72 -7.58 6.45
C ALA A 260 -15.75 -6.45 6.36
N SER A 261 -15.57 -5.38 7.14
CA SER A 261 -16.45 -4.23 7.16
C SER A 261 -16.54 -3.52 5.80
N VAL A 262 -15.42 -3.41 5.08
CA VAL A 262 -15.38 -2.85 3.73
C VAL A 262 -16.16 -3.72 2.73
N MET A 263 -15.98 -5.03 2.79
CA MET A 263 -16.67 -5.96 1.89
C MET A 263 -18.18 -6.03 2.20
N ILE A 264 -18.54 -5.94 3.47
CA ILE A 264 -19.95 -5.78 3.91
C ILE A 264 -20.51 -4.47 3.36
N PHE A 265 -19.80 -3.36 3.51
CA PHE A 265 -20.21 -2.05 3.00
C PHE A 265 -20.43 -2.07 1.50
N LYS A 266 -19.46 -2.61 0.72
CA LYS A 266 -19.60 -2.84 -0.71
C LYS A 266 -20.90 -3.58 -1.05
N ARG A 267 -21.17 -4.70 -0.38
CA ARG A 267 -22.35 -5.53 -0.65
C ARG A 267 -23.66 -4.83 -0.29
N ILE A 268 -23.71 -4.15 0.85
CA ILE A 268 -24.92 -3.39 1.27
C ILE A 268 -25.21 -2.24 0.30
N LEU A 269 -24.18 -1.52 -0.15
CA LEU A 269 -24.35 -0.51 -1.19
C LEU A 269 -24.92 -1.09 -2.49
N GLN A 270 -24.40 -2.22 -2.94
CA GLN A 270 -24.82 -2.87 -4.19
C GLN A 270 -26.30 -3.32 -4.18
N ILE A 271 -26.82 -3.74 -3.03
CA ILE A 271 -28.24 -4.14 -2.89
C ILE A 271 -29.17 -2.96 -2.54
N SER A 272 -28.60 -1.79 -2.27
CA SER A 272 -29.36 -0.59 -1.92
C SER A 272 -29.66 0.27 -3.15
N PRO A 273 -30.73 1.07 -3.15
CA PRO A 273 -31.03 2.04 -4.22
C PRO A 273 -29.93 3.08 -4.43
N VAL A 274 -29.05 3.31 -3.45
CA VAL A 274 -27.92 4.25 -3.53
C VAL A 274 -27.11 4.00 -4.79
N PHE A 275 -26.88 2.73 -5.14
CA PHE A 275 -26.06 2.34 -6.25
C PHE A 275 -26.54 2.93 -7.60
N SER A 276 -27.86 3.02 -7.79
CA SER A 276 -28.47 3.62 -9.00
C SER A 276 -28.64 5.13 -8.89
N VAL A 277 -28.79 5.66 -7.68
CA VAL A 277 -29.03 7.10 -7.46
C VAL A 277 -27.75 7.93 -7.61
N ILE A 278 -26.59 7.40 -7.22
CA ILE A 278 -25.31 8.14 -7.26
C ILE A 278 -25.03 8.75 -8.65
N PRO A 279 -25.07 8.01 -9.77
CA PRO A 279 -24.79 8.60 -11.08
C PRO A 279 -25.78 9.67 -11.50
N THR A 280 -27.08 9.48 -11.21
CA THR A 280 -28.12 10.44 -11.54
C THR A 280 -28.02 11.71 -10.73
N PHE A 281 -27.69 11.61 -9.44
CA PHE A 281 -27.44 12.74 -8.55
C PHE A 281 -26.29 13.61 -9.05
N PHE A 282 -25.18 13.03 -9.41
CA PHE A 282 -24.03 13.80 -9.94
C PHE A 282 -24.32 14.44 -11.29
N LYS A 283 -25.08 13.75 -12.15
CA LYS A 283 -25.54 14.32 -13.42
C LYS A 283 -26.45 15.53 -13.21
N SER A 284 -27.34 15.51 -12.23
CA SER A 284 -28.22 16.61 -11.89
C SER A 284 -27.52 17.86 -11.35
N LEU A 285 -26.34 17.66 -10.69
CA LEU A 285 -25.52 18.77 -10.20
C LEU A 285 -24.70 19.47 -11.30
N GLY A 286 -24.67 18.94 -12.53
CA GLY A 286 -23.86 19.49 -13.62
C GLY A 286 -22.37 19.43 -13.39
N LEU A 287 -21.92 18.65 -12.39
CA LEU A 287 -20.51 18.54 -12.01
C LEU A 287 -19.84 17.38 -12.75
N SER A 288 -18.59 17.59 -13.12
CA SER A 288 -17.81 16.51 -13.75
C SER A 288 -17.64 15.33 -12.79
N PRO A 289 -17.98 14.09 -13.20
CA PRO A 289 -17.72 12.89 -12.39
C PRO A 289 -16.28 12.78 -11.93
N LEU A 290 -15.32 13.23 -12.75
CA LEU A 290 -13.89 13.22 -12.42
C LEU A 290 -13.55 14.03 -11.16
N LEU A 291 -14.26 15.15 -10.95
CA LEU A 291 -14.04 15.97 -9.74
C LEU A 291 -14.37 15.15 -8.47
N PHE A 292 -15.47 14.41 -8.47
CA PHE A 292 -15.87 13.58 -7.34
C PHE A 292 -14.96 12.37 -7.16
N ILE A 293 -14.63 11.72 -8.27
CA ILE A 293 -13.73 10.57 -8.29
C ILE A 293 -12.38 10.93 -7.68
N PHE A 294 -11.92 12.17 -7.82
CA PHE A 294 -10.70 12.65 -7.20
C PHE A 294 -10.93 13.19 -5.78
N LEU A 295 -11.91 14.09 -5.60
CA LEU A 295 -12.07 14.87 -4.37
C LEU A 295 -12.55 14.03 -3.19
N VAL A 296 -13.47 13.08 -3.39
CA VAL A 296 -13.99 12.26 -2.28
C VAL A 296 -12.90 11.38 -1.68
N PRO A 297 -12.11 10.61 -2.46
CA PRO A 297 -10.94 9.91 -1.90
C PRO A 297 -9.90 10.84 -1.29
N PHE A 298 -9.66 12.02 -1.90
CA PHE A 298 -8.73 13.00 -1.36
C PHE A 298 -9.12 13.45 0.05
N LEU A 299 -10.38 13.81 0.28
CA LEU A 299 -10.85 14.24 1.59
C LEU A 299 -10.76 13.11 2.63
N VAL A 300 -11.15 11.88 2.26
CA VAL A 300 -11.04 10.74 3.18
C VAL A 300 -9.59 10.39 3.46
N GLY A 301 -8.72 10.44 2.45
CA GLY A 301 -7.27 10.27 2.62
C GLY A 301 -6.66 11.32 3.55
N LEU A 302 -7.02 12.59 3.36
CA LEU A 302 -6.58 13.71 4.18
C LEU A 302 -7.00 13.57 5.66
N LEU A 303 -8.24 13.15 5.90
CA LEU A 303 -8.77 13.00 7.25
C LEU A 303 -8.22 11.78 7.98
N THR A 304 -7.87 10.72 7.26
CA THR A 304 -7.50 9.43 7.88
C THR A 304 -6.02 9.11 7.84
N GLY A 305 -5.28 9.64 6.87
CA GLY A 305 -3.87 9.34 6.67
C GLY A 305 -3.57 7.89 6.29
N LEU A 306 -4.58 7.11 5.87
CA LEU A 306 -4.45 5.67 5.62
C LEU A 306 -5.02 5.26 4.26
N THR A 307 -4.17 4.63 3.44
CA THR A 307 -4.53 4.16 2.10
C THR A 307 -5.70 3.17 2.13
N VAL A 308 -5.65 2.20 3.03
CA VAL A 308 -6.71 1.17 3.17
C VAL A 308 -8.06 1.81 3.50
N THR A 309 -8.05 2.89 4.28
CA THR A 309 -9.28 3.56 4.73
C THR A 309 -9.94 4.32 3.60
N PHE A 310 -9.19 5.15 2.85
CA PHE A 310 -9.83 5.85 1.75
C PHE A 310 -10.31 4.89 0.67
N VAL A 311 -9.55 3.85 0.34
CA VAL A 311 -9.98 2.82 -0.60
C VAL A 311 -11.25 2.14 -0.09
N GLY A 312 -11.25 1.68 1.16
CA GLY A 312 -12.36 0.93 1.75
C GLY A 312 -13.67 1.71 1.84
N ILE A 313 -13.61 3.01 2.08
CA ILE A 313 -14.80 3.87 2.18
C ILE A 313 -15.25 4.35 0.79
N THR A 314 -14.33 4.85 -0.01
CA THR A 314 -14.71 5.61 -1.20
C THR A 314 -14.88 4.75 -2.45
N PHE A 315 -14.11 3.69 -2.62
CA PHE A 315 -14.21 2.85 -3.81
C PHE A 315 -15.55 2.13 -3.92
N PRO A 316 -16.13 1.54 -2.84
CA PRO A 316 -17.49 1.02 -2.91
C PRO A 316 -18.55 2.08 -3.30
N LEU A 317 -18.42 3.31 -2.81
CA LEU A 317 -19.30 4.43 -3.17
C LEU A 317 -19.14 4.87 -4.62
N LEU A 318 -17.91 4.82 -5.14
CA LEU A 318 -17.60 5.25 -6.51
C LEU A 318 -17.79 4.15 -7.55
N LEU A 319 -18.07 2.90 -7.15
CA LEU A 319 -18.30 1.79 -8.08
C LEU A 319 -19.29 2.13 -9.20
N PRO A 320 -20.45 2.76 -8.93
CA PRO A 320 -21.43 3.10 -10.00
C PRO A 320 -20.89 4.11 -11.02
N LEU A 321 -19.89 4.91 -10.64
CA LEU A 321 -19.25 5.89 -11.53
C LEU A 321 -18.05 5.29 -12.25
N ILE A 322 -17.31 4.40 -11.58
CA ILE A 322 -16.10 3.77 -12.10
C ILE A 322 -16.44 2.59 -13.01
N CYS A 323 -17.48 1.81 -12.67
CA CYS A 323 -17.86 0.58 -13.37
C CYS A 323 -19.22 0.77 -14.05
N GLN A 324 -19.22 0.88 -15.37
CA GLN A 324 -20.47 0.79 -16.15
C GLN A 324 -20.73 -0.67 -16.58
N SER A 325 -19.83 -1.28 -17.33
CA SER A 325 -19.78 -2.72 -17.63
C SER A 325 -18.49 -3.33 -17.11
N GLU A 326 -17.37 -2.67 -17.37
CA GLU A 326 -16.05 -2.99 -16.81
C GLU A 326 -15.49 -1.77 -16.08
N PRO A 327 -14.57 -1.96 -15.11
CA PRO A 327 -13.92 -0.86 -14.41
C PRO A 327 -13.10 0.03 -15.34
N ASN A 328 -13.42 1.32 -15.39
CA ASN A 328 -12.63 2.31 -16.09
C ASN A 328 -11.33 2.58 -15.29
N LEU A 329 -10.22 2.01 -15.76
CA LEU A 329 -8.94 2.10 -15.08
C LEU A 329 -8.42 3.54 -14.97
N THR A 330 -8.79 4.44 -15.88
CA THR A 330 -8.46 5.87 -15.75
C THR A 330 -9.15 6.48 -14.54
N TYR A 331 -10.43 6.18 -14.32
CA TYR A 331 -11.16 6.64 -13.14
C TYR A 331 -10.59 6.03 -11.84
N VAL A 332 -10.21 4.75 -11.89
CA VAL A 332 -9.51 4.09 -10.77
C VAL A 332 -8.22 4.83 -10.43
N MET A 333 -7.41 5.17 -11.46
CA MET A 333 -6.18 5.93 -11.30
C MET A 333 -6.43 7.30 -10.65
N PHE A 334 -7.44 8.05 -11.12
CA PHE A 334 -7.80 9.35 -10.55
C PHE A 334 -8.29 9.24 -9.11
N ALA A 335 -9.14 8.25 -8.80
CA ALA A 335 -9.62 8.01 -7.43
C ALA A 335 -8.46 7.70 -6.47
N TYR A 336 -7.56 6.81 -6.90
CA TYR A 336 -6.42 6.41 -6.10
C TYR A 336 -5.42 7.57 -5.93
N ALA A 337 -5.14 8.32 -7.00
CA ALA A 337 -4.27 9.49 -6.96
C ALA A 337 -4.81 10.57 -6.00
N GLY A 338 -6.11 10.86 -6.06
CA GLY A 338 -6.76 11.78 -5.13
C GLY A 338 -6.63 11.32 -3.69
N GLY A 339 -7.03 10.08 -3.40
CA GLY A 339 -6.97 9.52 -2.05
C GLY A 339 -5.55 9.50 -1.49
N PHE A 340 -4.58 9.09 -2.29
CA PHE A 340 -3.19 9.06 -1.86
C PHE A 340 -2.58 10.46 -1.70
N ALA A 341 -2.94 11.43 -2.54
CA ALA A 341 -2.56 12.83 -2.33
C ALA A 341 -3.10 13.36 -0.99
N GLY A 342 -4.34 13.00 -0.64
CA GLY A 342 -4.89 13.28 0.68
C GLY A 342 -4.08 12.65 1.82
N VAL A 343 -3.71 11.38 1.70
CA VAL A 343 -2.86 10.68 2.69
C VAL A 343 -1.52 11.39 2.87
N LEU A 344 -0.87 11.82 1.78
CA LEU A 344 0.41 12.54 1.85
C LEU A 344 0.30 13.89 2.55
N LEU A 345 -0.86 14.53 2.51
CA LEU A 345 -1.14 15.83 3.13
C LEU A 345 -1.80 15.71 4.51
N SER A 346 -2.07 14.48 4.97
CA SER A 346 -2.67 14.24 6.29
C SER A 346 -1.73 14.68 7.41
N PRO A 347 -2.24 15.40 8.44
CA PRO A 347 -1.45 15.91 9.57
C PRO A 347 -0.87 14.80 10.46
#